data_22a15d54dcc2ba25a1801fb4acd0d065
#
_entry.id   22a15d54dcc2ba25a1801fb4acd0d065
#
_cell.length_a   1.000
_cell.length_b   1.000
_cell.length_c   1.000
_cell.angle_alpha   90.00
_cell.angle_beta   90.00
_cell.angle_gamma   90.00
#
_symmetry.space_group_name_H-M   'P 1'
#
loop_
_entity.id
_entity.type
_entity.pdbx_description
1 polymer ?
#
loop_
_entity_poly.entity_id
_entity_poly.type
_entity_poly.pdbx_seq_one_letter_code
_entity_poly.pdbx_strand_id
1 'polypeptide(L)'
;MFELPLPLHDSYKTFRYAPTSIAVNEMKFGGNGDIWIADGYGASLVHRYDQHGNYVQSIDGTDGAGKFNCPHGILIDYRGASPELYVADRVNKRIQVFDLDGHFSRSFGSDFLSTPSGFAILNENLIIAELKGRLTIADMHDKFVTYLFPNDGAENRPGWPNMKDQTGSIVKNQNLSINKFNSPHEVVTDSKGNIYVTEWLIGGRITKLTVKK
;
A
#
# COMPACT_ATOMS: atom_id res chain seq x y z
N MET A 1 0.53 24.70 11.04
CA MET A 1 -0.15 23.37 11.14
C MET A 1 -1.56 23.59 10.61
N PHE A 2 -2.03 22.73 9.74
CA PHE A 2 -3.41 22.73 9.26
C PHE A 2 -3.92 21.28 9.22
N GLU A 3 -5.23 21.13 9.27
CA GLU A 3 -5.94 19.85 9.19
C GLU A 3 -6.65 19.77 7.84
N LEU A 4 -6.55 18.64 7.16
CA LEU A 4 -7.25 18.45 5.88
C LEU A 4 -8.75 18.32 6.13
N PRO A 5 -9.61 19.05 5.39
CA PRO A 5 -11.04 18.89 5.48
C PRO A 5 -11.47 17.51 4.96
N LEU A 6 -12.68 17.07 5.32
CA LEU A 6 -13.28 15.90 4.69
C LEU A 6 -13.40 16.11 3.17
N PRO A 7 -13.20 15.04 2.38
CA PRO A 7 -13.37 15.13 0.93
C PRO A 7 -14.81 15.55 0.56
N LEU A 8 -14.94 16.45 -0.40
CA LEU A 8 -16.23 16.91 -0.90
C LEU A 8 -16.81 15.89 -1.90
N HIS A 9 -17.18 14.71 -1.40
CA HIS A 9 -17.72 13.63 -2.22
C HIS A 9 -18.99 13.04 -1.60
N ASP A 10 -20.00 12.80 -2.43
CA ASP A 10 -21.36 12.35 -1.97
C ASP A 10 -21.36 11.02 -1.22
N SER A 11 -20.36 10.16 -1.45
CA SER A 11 -20.22 8.90 -0.71
C SER A 11 -20.16 9.09 0.80
N TYR A 12 -19.67 10.23 1.29
CA TYR A 12 -19.56 10.49 2.73
C TYR A 12 -20.86 10.92 3.40
N LYS A 13 -21.94 10.96 2.64
CA LYS A 13 -23.31 11.00 3.19
C LYS A 13 -23.73 9.65 3.79
N THR A 14 -23.10 8.54 3.37
CA THR A 14 -23.43 7.17 3.76
C THR A 14 -22.26 6.38 4.31
N PHE A 15 -21.05 6.61 3.82
CA PHE A 15 -19.82 5.95 4.28
C PHE A 15 -19.07 6.83 5.26
N ARG A 16 -18.37 6.19 6.20
CA ARG A 16 -17.39 6.90 7.02
C ARG A 16 -16.13 7.20 6.18
N TYR A 17 -15.43 8.26 6.52
CA TYR A 17 -14.06 8.48 6.04
C TYR A 17 -13.07 7.68 6.91
N ALA A 18 -12.27 6.81 6.29
CA ALA A 18 -11.33 5.93 7.00
C ALA A 18 -10.06 5.68 6.16
N PRO A 19 -9.20 6.71 6.05
CA PRO A 19 -8.02 6.68 5.19
C PRO A 19 -7.01 5.62 5.64
N THR A 20 -6.29 5.07 4.67
CA THR A 20 -5.32 3.99 4.86
C THR A 20 -3.89 4.41 4.52
N SER A 21 -3.70 5.35 3.61
CA SER A 21 -2.38 5.79 3.16
C SER A 21 -2.42 7.20 2.61
N ILE A 22 -1.24 7.84 2.61
CA ILE A 22 -1.02 9.20 2.09
C ILE A 22 0.27 9.21 1.27
N ALA A 23 0.26 9.95 0.16
CA ALA A 23 1.44 10.27 -0.64
C ALA A 23 1.44 11.77 -0.99
N VAL A 24 2.62 12.36 -1.06
CA VAL A 24 2.80 13.76 -1.40
C VAL A 24 3.62 13.86 -2.69
N ASN A 25 3.16 14.70 -3.63
CA ASN A 25 3.93 15.06 -4.82
C ASN A 25 5.05 16.01 -4.42
N GLU A 26 6.18 15.45 -3.98
CA GLU A 26 7.23 16.16 -3.27
C GLU A 26 7.96 17.19 -4.13
N MET A 27 8.04 18.44 -3.66
CA MET A 27 8.75 19.54 -4.35
C MET A 27 10.21 19.23 -4.61
N LYS A 28 10.89 18.43 -3.76
CA LYS A 28 12.30 18.04 -3.96
C LYS A 28 12.53 17.21 -5.22
N PHE A 29 11.48 16.59 -5.77
CA PHE A 29 11.50 15.85 -7.02
C PHE A 29 10.82 16.60 -8.17
N GLY A 30 10.60 17.93 -8.02
CA GLY A 30 9.92 18.75 -9.02
C GLY A 30 8.40 18.72 -8.94
N GLY A 31 7.84 18.12 -7.87
CA GLY A 31 6.40 18.09 -7.63
C GLY A 31 5.84 19.44 -7.17
N ASN A 32 4.52 19.51 -7.09
CA ASN A 32 3.76 20.71 -6.73
C ASN A 32 3.26 20.74 -5.27
N GLY A 33 3.56 19.69 -4.49
CA GLY A 33 3.12 19.56 -3.10
C GLY A 33 1.71 19.02 -2.92
N ASP A 34 1.03 18.58 -3.97
CA ASP A 34 -0.29 17.96 -3.87
C ASP A 34 -0.26 16.70 -3.01
N ILE A 35 -1.35 16.47 -2.31
CA ILE A 35 -1.51 15.39 -1.35
C ILE A 35 -2.55 14.40 -1.88
N TRP A 36 -2.15 13.15 -1.98
CA TRP A 36 -3.04 12.05 -2.35
C TRP A 36 -3.34 11.19 -1.12
N ILE A 37 -4.61 10.78 -0.95
CA ILE A 37 -5.07 10.00 0.20
C ILE A 37 -5.94 8.85 -0.29
N ALA A 38 -5.57 7.62 0.08
CA ALA A 38 -6.41 6.44 -0.14
C ALA A 38 -7.38 6.27 1.05
N ASP A 39 -8.67 6.14 0.76
CA ASP A 39 -9.73 5.87 1.74
C ASP A 39 -10.20 4.42 1.63
N GLY A 40 -9.29 3.48 1.89
CA GLY A 40 -9.52 2.05 1.66
C GLY A 40 -10.50 1.41 2.63
N TYR A 41 -10.64 1.93 3.85
CA TYR A 41 -11.59 1.43 4.85
C TYR A 41 -12.88 2.25 4.94
N GLY A 42 -13.04 3.24 4.07
CA GLY A 42 -14.22 4.07 3.92
C GLY A 42 -14.97 3.79 2.62
N ALA A 43 -14.98 4.79 1.73
CA ALA A 43 -15.73 4.72 0.49
C ALA A 43 -14.98 4.04 -0.69
N SER A 44 -13.80 3.50 -0.49
CA SER A 44 -12.92 2.95 -1.53
C SER A 44 -12.60 3.97 -2.64
N LEU A 45 -12.20 5.14 -2.23
CA LEU A 45 -11.81 6.26 -3.10
C LEU A 45 -10.34 6.64 -2.87
N VAL A 46 -9.77 7.34 -3.83
CA VAL A 46 -8.49 8.05 -3.67
C VAL A 46 -8.74 9.53 -3.94
N HIS A 47 -8.32 10.39 -3.01
CA HIS A 47 -8.57 11.82 -3.00
C HIS A 47 -7.30 12.59 -3.27
N ARG A 48 -7.42 13.70 -4.02
CA ARG A 48 -6.37 14.69 -4.22
C ARG A 48 -6.74 15.99 -3.50
N TYR A 49 -5.77 16.54 -2.79
CA TYR A 49 -5.79 17.88 -2.24
C TYR A 49 -4.59 18.65 -2.81
N ASP A 50 -4.73 19.95 -2.93
CA ASP A 50 -3.60 20.80 -3.28
C ASP A 50 -2.62 20.95 -2.10
N GLN A 51 -1.47 21.60 -2.32
CA GLN A 51 -0.46 21.85 -1.30
C GLN A 51 -0.97 22.70 -0.11
N HIS A 52 -2.10 23.38 -0.25
CA HIS A 52 -2.72 24.21 0.78
C HIS A 52 -3.82 23.46 1.54
N GLY A 53 -4.11 22.21 1.15
CA GLY A 53 -5.13 21.36 1.75
C GLY A 53 -6.53 21.58 1.19
N ASN A 54 -6.69 22.28 0.07
CA ASN A 54 -7.99 22.38 -0.59
C ASN A 54 -8.27 21.08 -1.36
N TYR A 55 -9.49 20.56 -1.20
CA TYR A 55 -9.94 19.38 -1.95
C TYR A 55 -10.00 19.70 -3.44
N VAL A 56 -9.43 18.80 -4.26
CA VAL A 56 -9.37 18.93 -5.72
C VAL A 56 -10.32 17.96 -6.39
N GLN A 57 -10.15 16.65 -6.13
CA GLN A 57 -10.93 15.59 -6.78
C GLN A 57 -10.88 14.26 -6.04
N SER A 58 -11.70 13.32 -6.48
CA SER A 58 -11.64 11.91 -6.12
C SER A 58 -11.66 11.03 -7.36
N ILE A 59 -10.93 9.92 -7.30
CA ILE A 59 -11.00 8.85 -8.31
C ILE A 59 -11.46 7.56 -7.62
N ASP A 60 -12.25 6.75 -8.33
CA ASP A 60 -12.78 5.47 -7.84
C ASP A 60 -12.28 4.25 -8.65
N GLY A 61 -11.44 4.49 -9.66
CA GLY A 61 -10.88 3.48 -10.54
C GLY A 61 -11.79 3.05 -11.70
N THR A 62 -13.02 3.56 -11.79
CA THR A 62 -13.99 3.16 -12.84
C THR A 62 -13.49 3.48 -14.25
N ASP A 63 -12.82 4.60 -14.42
CA ASP A 63 -12.27 5.04 -15.72
C ASP A 63 -10.98 4.28 -16.09
N GLY A 64 -10.58 3.30 -15.29
CA GLY A 64 -9.40 2.48 -15.50
C GLY A 64 -9.72 0.98 -15.57
N ALA A 65 -9.04 0.21 -14.73
CA ALA A 65 -9.23 -1.24 -14.68
C ALA A 65 -10.48 -1.67 -13.88
N GLY A 66 -11.36 -0.75 -13.53
CA GLY A 66 -12.58 -0.94 -12.75
C GLY A 66 -12.43 -0.46 -11.31
N LYS A 67 -13.57 -0.28 -10.63
CA LYS A 67 -13.67 0.28 -9.28
C LYS A 67 -12.66 -0.31 -8.32
N PHE A 68 -12.10 0.56 -7.48
CA PHE A 68 -11.30 0.12 -6.34
C PHE A 68 -12.10 -0.73 -5.37
N ASN A 69 -11.40 -1.68 -4.77
CA ASN A 69 -11.89 -2.44 -3.63
C ASN A 69 -10.82 -2.44 -2.54
N CYS A 70 -10.98 -1.57 -1.57
CA CYS A 70 -10.00 -1.29 -0.54
C CYS A 70 -8.66 -0.77 -1.11
N PRO A 71 -8.61 0.42 -1.78
CA PRO A 71 -7.36 1.05 -2.16
C PRO A 71 -6.56 1.35 -0.88
N HIS A 72 -5.45 0.63 -0.67
CA HIS A 72 -4.82 0.65 0.64
C HIS A 72 -3.53 1.48 0.69
N GLY A 73 -2.48 1.02 0.04
CA GLY A 73 -1.24 1.77 -0.11
C GLY A 73 -1.29 2.66 -1.35
N ILE A 74 -0.69 3.83 -1.26
CA ILE A 74 -0.44 4.70 -2.41
C ILE A 74 1.00 5.18 -2.40
N LEU A 75 1.56 5.38 -3.58
CA LEU A 75 2.93 5.87 -3.79
C LEU A 75 2.95 6.78 -5.00
N ILE A 76 3.70 7.88 -4.94
CA ILE A 76 4.10 8.61 -6.14
C ILE A 76 5.48 8.09 -6.56
N ASP A 77 5.50 7.46 -7.72
CA ASP A 77 6.71 6.87 -8.31
C ASP A 77 7.39 7.88 -9.24
N TYR A 78 8.66 8.18 -8.95
CA TYR A 78 9.50 9.10 -9.72
C TYR A 78 10.57 8.38 -10.56
N ARG A 79 10.52 7.05 -10.70
CA ARG A 79 11.51 6.28 -11.47
C ARG A 79 11.40 6.52 -12.98
N GLY A 80 10.20 6.83 -13.47
CA GLY A 80 9.93 7.08 -14.89
C GLY A 80 10.27 8.50 -15.35
N ALA A 81 9.99 8.78 -16.63
CA ALA A 81 10.17 10.11 -17.22
C ALA A 81 9.20 11.16 -16.63
N SER A 82 8.05 10.72 -16.16
CA SER A 82 7.04 11.53 -15.45
C SER A 82 6.62 10.79 -14.19
N PRO A 83 6.32 11.50 -13.09
CA PRO A 83 5.83 10.87 -11.88
C PRO A 83 4.43 10.28 -12.07
N GLU A 84 4.18 9.12 -11.45
CA GLU A 84 2.93 8.39 -11.53
C GLU A 84 2.41 8.02 -10.15
N LEU A 85 1.10 7.99 -9.99
CA LEU A 85 0.43 7.55 -8.76
C LEU A 85 0.11 6.05 -8.86
N TYR A 86 0.72 5.27 -7.98
CA TYR A 86 0.45 3.84 -7.81
C TYR A 86 -0.55 3.64 -6.69
N VAL A 87 -1.60 2.86 -6.94
CA VAL A 87 -2.66 2.54 -5.98
C VAL A 87 -2.75 1.03 -5.79
N ALA A 88 -2.50 0.56 -4.57
CA ALA A 88 -2.70 -0.83 -4.19
C ALA A 88 -4.20 -1.14 -4.07
N ASP A 89 -4.80 -1.63 -5.12
CA ASP A 89 -6.19 -2.08 -5.17
C ASP A 89 -6.31 -3.47 -4.54
N ARG A 90 -6.22 -3.50 -3.18
CA ARG A 90 -5.87 -4.65 -2.36
C ARG A 90 -6.75 -5.86 -2.60
N VAL A 91 -8.06 -5.72 -2.52
CA VAL A 91 -9.00 -6.84 -2.63
C VAL A 91 -9.10 -7.32 -4.09
N ASN A 92 -8.88 -6.42 -5.04
CA ASN A 92 -8.80 -6.76 -6.47
C ASN A 92 -7.45 -7.36 -6.86
N LYS A 93 -6.48 -7.47 -5.93
CA LYS A 93 -5.16 -8.12 -6.11
C LYS A 93 -4.35 -7.52 -7.25
N ARG A 94 -4.39 -6.22 -7.41
CA ARG A 94 -3.71 -5.50 -8.50
C ARG A 94 -3.22 -4.14 -8.02
N ILE A 95 -2.41 -3.53 -8.86
CA ILE A 95 -2.05 -2.12 -8.76
C ILE A 95 -2.66 -1.41 -9.95
N GLN A 96 -3.32 -0.28 -9.71
CA GLN A 96 -3.73 0.65 -10.75
C GLN A 96 -2.79 1.86 -10.71
N VAL A 97 -2.37 2.30 -11.89
CA VAL A 97 -1.44 3.42 -12.07
C VAL A 97 -2.14 4.54 -12.81
N PHE A 98 -1.96 5.75 -12.30
CA PHE A 98 -2.55 6.98 -12.82
C PHE A 98 -1.46 8.03 -13.03
N ASP A 99 -1.71 9.00 -13.90
CA ASP A 99 -0.95 10.25 -13.88
C ASP A 99 -1.33 11.10 -12.65
N LEU A 100 -0.62 12.21 -12.42
CA LEU A 100 -0.91 13.08 -11.28
C LEU A 100 -2.10 14.03 -11.51
N ASP A 101 -2.80 13.91 -12.64
CA ASP A 101 -4.11 14.52 -12.87
C ASP A 101 -5.27 13.54 -12.62
N GLY A 102 -4.93 12.27 -12.31
CA GLY A 102 -5.89 11.22 -11.98
C GLY A 102 -6.39 10.43 -13.18
N HIS A 103 -5.77 10.58 -14.36
CA HIS A 103 -6.12 9.77 -15.53
C HIS A 103 -5.43 8.40 -15.45
N PHE A 104 -6.18 7.37 -15.75
CA PHE A 104 -5.68 6.01 -15.74
C PHE A 104 -4.60 5.79 -16.81
N SER A 105 -3.52 5.17 -16.43
CA SER A 105 -2.41 4.79 -17.31
C SER A 105 -2.44 3.29 -17.63
N ARG A 106 -2.36 2.45 -16.59
CA ARG A 106 -2.30 0.98 -16.71
C ARG A 106 -2.63 0.29 -15.40
N SER A 107 -2.77 -1.04 -15.46
CA SER A 107 -2.80 -1.88 -14.24
C SER A 107 -1.91 -3.11 -14.41
N PHE A 108 -1.42 -3.65 -13.28
CA PHE A 108 -0.58 -4.83 -13.27
C PHE A 108 -0.74 -5.63 -11.97
N GLY A 109 -0.15 -6.80 -11.93
CA GLY A 109 0.00 -7.61 -10.74
C GLY A 109 -1.11 -8.62 -10.47
N SER A 110 -2.19 -8.65 -11.26
CA SER A 110 -3.31 -9.56 -11.04
C SER A 110 -2.94 -11.05 -11.12
N ASP A 111 -1.83 -11.38 -11.74
CA ASP A 111 -1.29 -12.72 -11.92
C ASP A 111 -0.29 -13.14 -10.83
N PHE A 112 0.30 -12.19 -10.08
CA PHE A 112 1.30 -12.49 -9.07
C PHE A 112 1.05 -11.85 -7.69
N LEU A 113 0.17 -10.85 -7.58
CA LEU A 113 -0.18 -10.26 -6.29
C LEU A 113 -1.35 -10.98 -5.61
N SER A 114 -1.35 -10.95 -4.29
CA SER A 114 -2.43 -11.49 -3.46
C SER A 114 -3.19 -10.42 -2.67
N THR A 115 -2.46 -9.57 -1.94
CA THR A 115 -3.03 -8.54 -1.06
C THR A 115 -2.08 -7.37 -0.90
N PRO A 116 -1.83 -6.60 -1.97
CA PRO A 116 -0.90 -5.46 -1.91
C PRO A 116 -1.40 -4.44 -0.88
N SER A 117 -0.48 -3.94 -0.05
CA SER A 117 -0.82 -3.10 1.10
C SER A 117 -0.02 -1.81 1.18
N GLY A 118 1.28 -1.87 1.02
CA GLY A 118 2.19 -0.74 1.10
C GLY A 118 3.30 -0.84 0.07
N PHE A 119 4.02 0.25 -0.15
CA PHE A 119 5.03 0.38 -1.20
C PHE A 119 6.32 1.02 -0.71
N ALA A 120 7.44 0.58 -1.27
CA ALA A 120 8.70 1.31 -1.21
C ALA A 120 9.47 1.16 -2.52
N ILE A 121 10.38 2.09 -2.79
CA ILE A 121 11.32 2.00 -3.90
C ILE A 121 12.70 1.66 -3.35
N LEU A 122 13.37 0.70 -3.98
CA LEU A 122 14.77 0.39 -3.74
C LEU A 122 15.50 0.31 -5.09
N ASN A 123 16.34 1.30 -5.37
CA ASN A 123 16.95 1.50 -6.69
C ASN A 123 15.84 1.60 -7.77
N GLU A 124 15.87 0.71 -8.76
CA GLU A 124 14.85 0.64 -9.83
C GLU A 124 13.68 -0.30 -9.51
N ASN A 125 13.69 -0.96 -8.35
CA ASN A 125 12.66 -1.93 -7.99
C ASN A 125 11.58 -1.33 -7.11
N LEU A 126 10.33 -1.72 -7.37
CA LEU A 126 9.20 -1.53 -6.50
C LEU A 126 9.10 -2.69 -5.52
N ILE A 127 9.08 -2.39 -4.23
CA ILE A 127 8.83 -3.35 -3.16
C ILE A 127 7.37 -3.19 -2.74
N ILE A 128 6.64 -4.29 -2.72
CA ILE A 128 5.22 -4.31 -2.38
C ILE A 128 5.05 -5.20 -1.14
N ALA A 129 4.58 -4.62 -0.04
CA ALA A 129 4.16 -5.39 1.12
C ALA A 129 2.83 -6.08 0.82
N GLU A 130 2.78 -7.38 1.00
CA GLU A 130 1.55 -8.15 0.83
C GLU A 130 1.08 -8.73 2.16
N LEU A 131 -0.11 -8.34 2.59
CA LEU A 131 -0.67 -8.69 3.90
C LEU A 131 -0.67 -10.21 4.18
N LYS A 132 -0.77 -11.04 3.14
CA LYS A 132 -0.75 -12.51 3.26
C LYS A 132 0.65 -13.11 3.29
N GLY A 133 1.60 -12.42 3.92
CA GLY A 133 2.83 -13.02 4.42
C GLY A 133 4.03 -13.00 3.47
N ARG A 134 4.20 -11.97 2.62
CA ARG A 134 5.40 -11.83 1.79
C ARG A 134 5.65 -10.38 1.36
N LEU A 135 6.86 -10.11 0.85
CA LEU A 135 7.09 -8.96 -0.01
C LEU A 135 7.18 -9.44 -1.45
N THR A 136 6.65 -8.64 -2.38
CA THR A 136 6.80 -8.84 -3.82
C THR A 136 7.73 -7.77 -4.36
N ILE A 137 8.65 -8.16 -5.23
CA ILE A 137 9.53 -7.25 -5.95
C ILE A 137 9.08 -7.21 -7.40
N ALA A 138 8.84 -6.01 -7.91
CA ALA A 138 8.63 -5.74 -9.33
C ALA A 138 9.72 -4.80 -9.86
N ASP A 139 10.08 -4.92 -11.13
CA ASP A 139 11.07 -4.05 -11.77
C ASP A 139 10.47 -2.67 -12.15
N MET A 140 11.28 -1.82 -12.77
CA MET A 140 10.84 -0.50 -13.24
C MET A 140 9.78 -0.54 -14.36
N HIS A 141 9.53 -1.71 -14.95
CA HIS A 141 8.51 -1.95 -15.97
C HIS A 141 7.29 -2.70 -15.41
N ASP A 142 7.13 -2.72 -14.08
CA ASP A 142 6.05 -3.38 -13.35
C ASP A 142 6.00 -4.91 -13.53
N LYS A 143 7.13 -5.52 -13.94
CA LYS A 143 7.23 -6.97 -14.13
C LYS A 143 7.66 -7.64 -12.82
N PHE A 144 7.06 -8.81 -12.56
CA PHE A 144 7.45 -9.65 -11.43
C PHE A 144 8.92 -10.04 -11.49
N VAL A 145 9.62 -9.86 -10.37
CA VAL A 145 11.02 -10.27 -10.19
C VAL A 145 11.11 -11.46 -9.23
N THR A 146 10.63 -11.28 -8.01
CA THR A 146 10.71 -12.35 -6.99
C THR A 146 9.79 -12.06 -5.79
N TYR A 147 9.59 -13.09 -4.96
CA TYR A 147 9.05 -12.95 -3.61
C TYR A 147 10.17 -12.99 -2.57
N LEU A 148 10.07 -12.17 -1.52
CA LEU A 148 10.97 -12.25 -0.37
C LEU A 148 10.24 -12.82 0.84
N PHE A 149 10.87 -13.82 1.47
CA PHE A 149 10.44 -14.46 2.71
C PHE A 149 8.96 -14.89 2.75
N PRO A 150 8.47 -15.59 1.70
CA PRO A 150 7.07 -15.97 1.60
C PRO A 150 6.68 -16.94 2.73
N ASN A 151 5.42 -16.83 3.15
CA ASN A 151 4.79 -17.68 4.16
C ASN A 151 3.39 -18.09 3.68
N ASP A 152 3.37 -18.80 2.58
CA ASP A 152 2.13 -19.19 1.92
C ASP A 152 1.20 -19.94 2.88
N GLY A 153 -0.08 -19.58 2.84
CA GLY A 153 -1.09 -20.14 3.71
C GLY A 153 -1.05 -19.64 5.16
N ALA A 154 -0.24 -18.61 5.47
CA ALA A 154 -0.23 -18.02 6.81
C ALA A 154 -1.63 -17.56 7.24
N GLU A 155 -2.37 -16.98 6.30
CA GLU A 155 -3.73 -16.46 6.50
C GLU A 155 -4.77 -17.52 6.81
N ASN A 156 -4.49 -18.79 6.51
CA ASN A 156 -5.39 -19.91 6.80
C ASN A 156 -5.30 -20.41 8.25
N ARG A 157 -4.33 -19.91 9.04
CA ARG A 157 -4.17 -20.30 10.44
C ARG A 157 -5.26 -19.69 11.30
N PRO A 158 -5.84 -20.47 12.25
CA PRO A 158 -6.87 -19.95 13.15
C PRO A 158 -6.38 -18.74 13.95
N GLY A 159 -7.13 -17.63 13.84
CA GLY A 159 -6.80 -16.38 14.53
C GLY A 159 -5.80 -15.48 13.81
N TRP A 160 -5.33 -15.87 12.61
CA TRP A 160 -4.42 -15.02 11.82
C TRP A 160 -4.90 -13.56 11.73
N PRO A 161 -4.00 -12.58 11.78
CA PRO A 161 -2.53 -12.65 11.90
C PRO A 161 -2.01 -12.99 13.30
N ASN A 162 -2.89 -13.10 14.26
CA ASN A 162 -2.64 -13.47 15.64
C ASN A 162 -2.81 -14.99 15.87
N MET A 163 -3.10 -15.40 17.07
CA MET A 163 -3.44 -16.78 17.43
C MET A 163 -4.77 -16.81 18.20
N LYS A 164 -5.40 -17.98 18.26
CA LYS A 164 -6.43 -18.29 19.25
C LYS A 164 -5.82 -19.07 20.41
N ASP A 165 -6.20 -18.72 21.63
CA ASP A 165 -5.90 -19.52 22.82
C ASP A 165 -6.89 -20.69 22.98
N GLN A 166 -6.75 -21.44 24.07
CA GLN A 166 -7.62 -22.59 24.38
C GLN A 166 -9.09 -22.21 24.59
N THR A 167 -9.38 -20.93 24.89
CA THR A 167 -10.73 -20.41 25.05
C THR A 167 -11.33 -19.90 23.74
N GLY A 168 -10.53 -19.85 22.66
CA GLY A 168 -10.91 -19.28 21.35
C GLY A 168 -10.68 -17.76 21.25
N SER A 169 -10.14 -17.12 22.29
CA SER A 169 -9.84 -15.70 22.32
C SER A 169 -8.62 -15.36 21.44
N ILE A 170 -8.65 -14.19 20.80
CA ILE A 170 -7.53 -13.71 19.98
C ILE A 170 -6.41 -13.21 20.88
N VAL A 171 -5.23 -13.80 20.76
CA VAL A 171 -4.03 -13.47 21.54
C VAL A 171 -2.83 -13.23 20.60
N LYS A 172 -1.78 -12.61 21.15
CA LYS A 172 -0.53 -12.35 20.42
C LYS A 172 0.03 -13.66 19.84
N ASN A 173 0.44 -13.61 18.56
CA ASN A 173 1.08 -14.73 17.89
C ASN A 173 2.51 -14.94 18.45
N GLN A 174 2.74 -16.08 19.10
CA GLN A 174 4.04 -16.47 19.66
C GLN A 174 4.86 -17.35 18.69
N ASN A 175 4.27 -17.81 17.58
CA ASN A 175 4.87 -18.74 16.63
C ASN A 175 5.36 -18.05 15.35
N LEU A 176 5.87 -16.83 15.50
CA LEU A 176 6.41 -16.07 14.36
C LEU A 176 7.80 -16.61 13.97
N SER A 177 7.96 -16.98 12.71
CA SER A 177 9.26 -17.36 12.15
C SER A 177 10.13 -16.14 11.88
N ILE A 178 11.45 -16.25 12.12
CA ILE A 178 12.42 -15.19 11.81
C ILE A 178 12.58 -15.01 10.29
N ASN A 179 12.46 -16.09 9.52
CA ASN A 179 12.73 -16.10 8.06
C ASN A 179 11.47 -16.08 7.23
N LYS A 180 10.33 -15.71 7.80
CA LYS A 180 9.05 -15.62 7.09
C LYS A 180 8.24 -14.45 7.61
N PHE A 181 7.57 -13.76 6.72
CA PHE A 181 6.57 -12.78 7.10
C PHE A 181 5.27 -13.46 7.53
N ASN A 182 4.48 -12.76 8.32
CA ASN A 182 3.15 -13.22 8.74
C ASN A 182 2.05 -12.35 8.16
N SER A 183 2.20 -11.02 8.28
CA SER A 183 1.21 -10.05 7.83
C SER A 183 1.86 -8.69 7.52
N PRO A 184 2.80 -8.61 6.54
CA PRO A 184 3.42 -7.36 6.14
C PRO A 184 2.36 -6.34 5.76
N HIS A 185 2.42 -5.16 6.34
CA HIS A 185 1.41 -4.14 6.14
C HIS A 185 1.97 -2.89 5.46
N GLU A 186 3.14 -2.45 5.91
CA GLU A 186 3.85 -1.33 5.32
C GLU A 186 5.33 -1.65 5.17
N VAL A 187 5.99 -0.99 4.23
CA VAL A 187 7.41 -1.14 3.92
C VAL A 187 8.04 0.21 3.62
N VAL A 188 9.26 0.42 4.09
CA VAL A 188 10.07 1.58 3.76
C VAL A 188 11.52 1.18 3.52
N THR A 189 12.26 2.01 2.81
CA THR A 189 13.69 1.82 2.54
C THR A 189 14.51 3.00 3.08
N ASP A 190 15.75 2.74 3.44
CA ASP A 190 16.69 3.81 3.77
C ASP A 190 17.73 4.03 2.66
N SER A 191 18.48 5.13 2.76
CA SER A 191 19.53 5.50 1.80
C SER A 191 20.70 4.51 1.72
N LYS A 192 20.77 3.51 2.63
CA LYS A 192 21.78 2.45 2.65
C LYS A 192 21.27 1.17 1.98
N GLY A 193 20.05 1.17 1.48
CA GLY A 193 19.41 0.02 0.85
C GLY A 193 18.82 -0.99 1.82
N ASN A 194 18.66 -0.65 3.10
CA ASN A 194 17.94 -1.51 4.03
C ASN A 194 16.42 -1.36 3.80
N ILE A 195 15.70 -2.47 3.98
CA ILE A 195 14.24 -2.53 3.90
C ILE A 195 13.70 -2.73 5.32
N TYR A 196 12.74 -1.92 5.73
CA TYR A 196 12.04 -2.06 7.00
C TYR A 196 10.59 -2.38 6.74
N VAL A 197 10.08 -3.40 7.41
CA VAL A 197 8.72 -3.91 7.22
C VAL A 197 8.00 -3.90 8.56
N THR A 198 6.80 -3.33 8.60
CA THR A 198 5.90 -3.44 9.74
C THR A 198 4.82 -4.48 9.45
N GLU A 199 4.44 -5.26 10.46
CA GLU A 199 3.42 -6.29 10.34
C GLU A 199 2.21 -6.00 11.21
N TRP A 200 1.03 -6.26 10.67
CA TRP A 200 -0.25 -6.08 11.32
C TRP A 200 -0.58 -7.27 12.21
N LEU A 201 -0.25 -7.15 13.50
CA LEU A 201 -0.54 -8.16 14.53
C LEU A 201 -0.48 -7.54 15.93
N ILE A 202 -1.02 -8.20 16.95
CA ILE A 202 -0.97 -7.73 18.34
C ILE A 202 0.48 -7.64 18.80
N GLY A 203 0.87 -6.46 19.27
CA GLY A 203 2.23 -6.14 19.70
C GLY A 203 3.18 -5.77 18.56
N GLY A 204 2.71 -5.84 17.30
CA GLY A 204 3.51 -5.52 16.12
C GLY A 204 4.74 -6.41 15.93
N ARG A 205 5.28 -6.41 14.73
CA ARG A 205 6.64 -6.87 14.45
C ARG A 205 7.26 -5.90 13.44
N ILE A 206 8.49 -5.48 13.71
CA ILE A 206 9.29 -4.70 12.77
C ILE A 206 10.47 -5.56 12.35
N THR A 207 10.62 -5.77 11.05
CA THR A 207 11.71 -6.54 10.46
C THR A 207 12.60 -5.61 9.65
N LYS A 208 13.92 -5.66 9.90
CA LYS A 208 14.92 -5.02 9.06
C LYS A 208 15.61 -6.07 8.20
N LEU A 209 15.61 -5.86 6.89
CA LEU A 209 16.40 -6.63 5.93
C LEU A 209 17.61 -5.80 5.50
N THR A 210 18.78 -6.41 5.50
CA THR A 210 20.03 -5.77 5.07
C THR A 210 20.63 -6.53 3.90
N VAL A 211 21.15 -5.80 2.91
CA VAL A 211 21.93 -6.42 1.84
C VAL A 211 23.28 -6.86 2.43
N LYS A 212 23.58 -8.15 2.36
CA LYS A 212 24.95 -8.61 2.67
C LYS A 212 25.85 -8.12 1.55
N LYS A 213 26.89 -7.38 1.92
CA LYS A 213 28.00 -7.04 1.02
C LYS A 213 28.83 -8.27 0.69
#